data_7d89dcf7d07dc71e0c4765065e1109c1
#
_entry.id   7d89dcf7d07dc71e0c4765065e1109c1
#
_cell.length_a   1.000
_cell.length_b   1.000
_cell.length_c   1.000
_cell.angle_alpha   90.00
_cell.angle_beta   90.00
_cell.angle_gamma   90.00
#
_symmetry.space_group_name_H-M   'P 1'
#
loop_
_entity.id
_entity.type
_entity.pdbx_description
1 polymer ?
#
loop_
_entity_poly.entity_id
_entity_poly.type
_entity_poly.pdbx_seq_one_letter_code
_entity_poly.pdbx_strand_id
1 'polypeptide(L)'
;MSRIKHGLVLVCVGDAGASTYKKSRRGNADIDRAVSYVLKDSGQPYGVLDFTPYGYDERQYGSPGFDLPVGCLMRTPHGRFPQYHTSADDLSFVRPEALADSAAKCLTAFDILERNAVYLNLNPKCEPQLGKRGLYEGMDGQAQLPHHEYALLWVLNLSDGRHSLLDIAERADMSFDTIHRAAQALLAHGLLRPSADEERSAIPALSLHR
;
A
#
# COMPACT_ATOMS: atom_id res chain seq x y z
N MET A 1 15.73 8.78 14.36
CA MET A 1 14.33 8.70 13.89
C MET A 1 14.14 9.24 12.47
N SER A 2 15.05 10.04 11.90
CA SER A 2 14.97 10.57 10.52
C SER A 2 14.95 9.52 9.39
N ARG A 3 15.18 8.25 9.71
CA ARG A 3 15.17 7.14 8.72
C ARG A 3 13.87 6.34 8.72
N ILE A 4 12.93 6.62 9.62
CA ILE A 4 11.65 5.91 9.68
C ILE A 4 10.68 6.59 8.71
N LYS A 5 10.31 5.89 7.65
CA LYS A 5 9.33 6.37 6.65
C LYS A 5 7.90 6.00 7.03
N HIS A 6 7.70 4.80 7.58
CA HIS A 6 6.38 4.25 7.91
C HIS A 6 6.47 3.39 9.16
N GLY A 7 5.35 3.21 9.84
CA GLY A 7 5.22 2.28 10.94
C GLY A 7 3.79 1.76 11.10
N LEU A 8 3.67 0.60 11.69
CA LEU A 8 2.39 -0.04 11.96
C LEU A 8 2.43 -0.69 13.33
N VAL A 9 1.54 -0.26 14.22
CA VAL A 9 1.28 -0.91 15.50
C VAL A 9 0.28 -2.04 15.26
N LEU A 10 0.56 -3.23 15.79
CA LEU A 10 -0.30 -4.40 15.71
C LEU A 10 -0.77 -4.76 17.11
N VAL A 11 -2.06 -4.61 17.39
CA VAL A 11 -2.67 -4.94 18.69
C VAL A 11 -4.05 -5.55 18.49
N CYS A 12 -4.50 -6.37 19.41
CA CYS A 12 -5.82 -7.01 19.35
C CYS A 12 -6.10 -7.65 17.98
N VAL A 13 -5.12 -8.39 17.44
CA VAL A 13 -5.16 -8.95 16.08
C VAL A 13 -5.58 -10.41 16.03
N GLY A 14 -5.94 -11.00 17.17
CA GLY A 14 -6.19 -12.44 17.29
C GLY A 14 -7.66 -12.83 17.44
N ASP A 15 -8.59 -11.89 17.60
CA ASP A 15 -10.01 -12.20 17.76
C ASP A 15 -10.71 -12.42 16.40
N ALA A 16 -11.97 -12.91 16.45
CA ALA A 16 -12.76 -13.21 15.26
C ALA A 16 -13.40 -11.98 14.59
N GLY A 17 -13.20 -10.78 15.12
CA GLY A 17 -13.80 -9.55 14.60
C GLY A 17 -13.25 -9.16 13.23
N ALA A 18 -13.86 -8.17 12.58
CA ALA A 18 -13.38 -7.60 11.33
C ALA A 18 -12.09 -6.80 11.55
N SER A 19 -11.23 -6.74 10.53
CA SER A 19 -10.03 -5.91 10.58
C SER A 19 -10.40 -4.44 10.68
N THR A 20 -9.77 -3.71 11.59
CA THR A 20 -9.95 -2.28 11.79
C THR A 20 -8.59 -1.58 11.72
N TYR A 21 -8.49 -0.56 10.91
CA TYR A 21 -7.30 0.27 10.82
C TYR A 21 -7.58 1.66 11.37
N LYS A 22 -6.79 2.10 12.32
CA LYS A 22 -6.76 3.48 12.79
C LYS A 22 -5.59 4.19 12.14
N LYS A 23 -5.90 5.25 11.38
CA LYS A 23 -4.92 6.02 10.63
C LYS A 23 -3.88 6.67 11.53
N SER A 24 -2.72 6.95 10.96
CA SER A 24 -1.70 7.79 11.57
C SER A 24 -2.23 9.21 11.84
N ARG A 25 -1.52 9.98 12.66
CA ARG A 25 -1.86 11.39 12.90
C ARG A 25 -1.95 12.21 11.62
N ARG A 26 -1.16 11.86 10.59
CA ARG A 26 -1.20 12.54 9.28
C ARG A 26 -2.45 12.23 8.47
N GLY A 27 -3.08 11.08 8.71
CA GLY A 27 -4.34 10.66 8.11
C GLY A 27 -4.31 10.27 6.64
N ASN A 28 -3.22 10.58 5.92
CA ASN A 28 -3.05 10.32 4.49
C ASN A 28 -1.61 9.93 4.11
N ALA A 29 -0.81 9.47 5.08
CA ALA A 29 0.52 8.94 4.80
C ALA A 29 0.44 7.65 3.97
N ASP A 30 1.54 7.28 3.31
CA ASP A 30 1.58 6.07 2.46
C ASP A 30 1.15 4.81 3.22
N ILE A 31 1.51 4.69 4.51
CA ILE A 31 1.04 3.59 5.36
C ILE A 31 -0.48 3.61 5.52
N ASP A 32 -1.09 4.80 5.67
CA ASP A 32 -2.55 4.93 5.81
C ASP A 32 -3.25 4.45 4.54
N ARG A 33 -2.70 4.79 3.39
CA ARG A 33 -3.21 4.40 2.08
C ARG A 33 -3.00 2.92 1.81
N ALA A 34 -1.78 2.41 2.03
CA ALA A 34 -1.46 1.00 1.77
C ALA A 34 -2.33 0.06 2.61
N VAL A 35 -2.46 0.32 3.92
CA VAL A 35 -3.30 -0.53 4.79
C VAL A 35 -4.78 -0.42 4.41
N SER A 36 -5.28 0.79 4.16
CA SER A 36 -6.68 0.97 3.73
C SER A 36 -6.98 0.26 2.42
N TYR A 37 -6.04 0.32 1.47
CA TYR A 37 -6.12 -0.40 0.21
C TYR A 37 -6.19 -1.91 0.42
N VAL A 38 -5.26 -2.49 1.21
CA VAL A 38 -5.25 -3.93 1.51
C VAL A 38 -6.55 -4.39 2.16
N LEU A 39 -7.09 -3.60 3.10
CA LEU A 39 -8.36 -3.94 3.73
C LEU A 39 -9.52 -3.95 2.74
N LYS A 40 -9.58 -2.95 1.86
CA LYS A 40 -10.58 -2.88 0.79
C LYS A 40 -10.44 -4.05 -0.19
N ASP A 41 -9.23 -4.31 -0.67
CA ASP A 41 -8.92 -5.34 -1.67
C ASP A 41 -9.15 -6.76 -1.15
N SER A 42 -9.09 -6.98 0.18
CA SER A 42 -9.37 -8.28 0.81
C SER A 42 -10.79 -8.80 0.59
N GLY A 43 -11.74 -7.95 0.20
CA GLY A 43 -13.15 -8.28 0.05
C GLY A 43 -13.85 -8.68 1.36
N GLN A 44 -13.17 -8.59 2.50
CA GLN A 44 -13.72 -8.91 3.82
C GLN A 44 -14.30 -7.65 4.48
N PRO A 45 -15.20 -7.78 5.45
CA PRO A 45 -15.62 -6.64 6.27
C PRO A 45 -14.43 -5.98 6.96
N TYR A 46 -14.37 -4.66 6.92
CA TYR A 46 -13.30 -3.89 7.56
C TYR A 46 -13.81 -2.53 8.05
N GLY A 47 -13.01 -1.90 8.89
CA GLY A 47 -13.22 -0.52 9.35
C GLY A 47 -11.95 0.32 9.18
N VAL A 48 -12.12 1.60 8.86
CA VAL A 48 -11.04 2.59 8.89
C VAL A 48 -11.48 3.73 9.79
N LEU A 49 -10.66 4.02 10.80
CA LEU A 49 -10.89 5.06 11.79
C LEU A 49 -9.89 6.20 11.58
N ASP A 50 -10.35 7.42 11.74
CA ASP A 50 -9.45 8.57 11.78
C ASP A 50 -8.63 8.57 13.07
N PHE A 51 -7.52 9.31 13.05
CA PHE A 51 -6.65 9.45 14.21
C PHE A 51 -7.40 10.09 15.38
N THR A 52 -7.21 9.51 16.55
CA THR A 52 -7.55 10.12 17.84
C THR A 52 -6.36 10.02 18.79
N PRO A 53 -6.12 10.98 19.68
CA PRO A 53 -4.98 10.97 20.61
C PRO A 53 -5.14 9.95 21.76
N TYR A 54 -6.07 9.04 21.65
CA TYR A 54 -6.28 7.93 22.58
C TYR A 54 -6.12 6.60 21.84
N GLY A 55 -5.34 5.67 22.38
CA GLY A 55 -5.04 4.37 21.75
C GLY A 55 -3.75 3.78 22.31
N TYR A 56 -2.99 3.14 21.44
CA TYR A 56 -1.74 2.46 21.76
C TYR A 56 -0.52 3.29 21.40
N ASP A 57 0.55 2.64 20.98
CA ASP A 57 1.85 3.28 20.74
C ASP A 57 1.86 4.21 19.52
N GLU A 58 0.92 4.03 18.56
CA GLU A 58 0.81 4.89 17.38
C GLU A 58 0.65 6.37 17.75
N ARG A 59 -0.03 6.67 18.87
CA ARG A 59 -0.19 8.04 19.36
C ARG A 59 1.12 8.65 19.89
N GLN A 60 2.02 7.81 20.42
CA GLN A 60 3.32 8.27 20.90
C GLN A 60 4.25 8.59 19.72
N TYR A 61 4.28 7.72 18.72
CA TYR A 61 5.02 7.97 17.48
C TYR A 61 4.46 9.16 16.70
N GLY A 62 3.14 9.36 16.74
CA GLY A 62 2.47 10.52 16.15
C GLY A 62 2.54 11.81 16.97
N SER A 63 3.23 11.83 18.13
CA SER A 63 3.35 13.05 18.94
C SER A 63 4.03 14.19 18.16
N PRO A 64 3.72 15.48 18.46
CA PRO A 64 4.19 16.60 17.65
C PRO A 64 5.70 16.69 17.44
N GLY A 65 6.49 16.20 18.41
CA GLY A 65 7.96 16.22 18.32
C GLY A 65 8.54 15.13 17.41
N PHE A 66 7.80 14.07 17.13
CA PHE A 66 8.20 12.98 16.25
C PHE A 66 7.45 13.01 14.91
N ASP A 67 6.15 13.17 14.97
CA ASP A 67 5.24 13.17 13.82
C ASP A 67 5.51 12.03 12.82
N LEU A 68 5.79 10.83 13.34
CA LEU A 68 6.03 9.67 12.49
C LEU A 68 4.69 9.15 11.94
N PRO A 69 4.66 8.72 10.68
CA PRO A 69 3.46 8.15 10.06
C PRO A 69 3.28 6.70 10.52
N VAL A 70 2.72 6.54 11.71
CA VAL A 70 2.48 5.24 12.33
C VAL A 70 0.98 5.10 12.59
N GLY A 71 0.37 4.12 11.94
CA GLY A 71 -1.03 3.73 12.16
C GLY A 71 -1.15 2.51 13.07
N CYS A 72 -2.38 2.08 13.33
CA CYS A 72 -2.66 0.92 14.16
C CYS A 72 -3.63 -0.03 13.46
N LEU A 73 -3.20 -1.27 13.24
CA LEU A 73 -4.05 -2.35 12.74
C LEU A 73 -4.48 -3.24 13.90
N MET A 74 -5.76 -3.46 14.00
CA MET A 74 -6.41 -4.31 15.00
C MET A 74 -7.57 -5.06 14.35
N ARG A 75 -8.18 -5.99 15.06
CA ARG A 75 -9.49 -6.54 14.69
C ARG A 75 -10.56 -5.80 15.46
N THR A 76 -11.11 -6.37 16.52
CA THR A 76 -12.05 -5.61 17.34
C THR A 76 -11.32 -4.53 18.14
N PRO A 77 -11.70 -3.25 18.00
CA PRO A 77 -11.07 -2.18 18.77
C PRO A 77 -11.17 -2.40 20.28
N HIS A 78 -10.14 -1.97 20.99
CA HIS A 78 -10.12 -2.03 22.46
C HIS A 78 -11.38 -1.41 23.09
N GLY A 79 -11.82 -2.01 24.17
CA GLY A 79 -13.04 -1.60 24.87
C GLY A 79 -14.35 -1.98 24.17
N ARG A 80 -14.29 -2.67 23.01
CA ARG A 80 -15.48 -3.18 22.30
C ARG A 80 -15.66 -4.68 22.42
N PHE A 81 -14.86 -5.34 23.25
CA PHE A 81 -15.00 -6.76 23.59
C PHE A 81 -14.72 -6.97 25.10
N PRO A 82 -15.50 -7.84 25.77
CA PRO A 82 -15.44 -7.97 27.22
C PRO A 82 -14.17 -8.66 27.74
N GLN A 83 -13.43 -9.38 26.89
CA GLN A 83 -12.20 -10.07 27.26
C GLN A 83 -11.01 -9.11 27.45
N TYR A 84 -11.11 -7.88 26.93
CA TYR A 84 -10.00 -6.92 26.96
C TYR A 84 -9.52 -6.65 28.39
N HIS A 85 -8.22 -6.83 28.63
CA HIS A 85 -7.54 -6.67 29.94
C HIS A 85 -8.10 -7.58 31.04
N THR A 86 -8.60 -8.75 30.71
CA THR A 86 -9.07 -9.76 31.66
C THR A 86 -8.38 -11.11 31.41
N SER A 87 -8.51 -12.04 32.35
CA SER A 87 -8.04 -13.42 32.21
C SER A 87 -8.81 -14.24 31.15
N ALA A 88 -9.89 -13.69 30.60
CA ALA A 88 -10.64 -14.31 29.51
C ALA A 88 -10.03 -14.00 28.12
N ASP A 89 -9.00 -13.16 28.06
CA ASP A 89 -8.17 -12.99 26.87
C ASP A 89 -7.12 -14.12 26.83
N ASP A 90 -7.56 -15.28 26.41
CA ASP A 90 -6.82 -16.54 26.43
C ASP A 90 -6.88 -17.25 25.06
N LEU A 91 -6.32 -18.47 24.99
CA LEU A 91 -6.26 -19.25 23.75
C LEU A 91 -7.63 -19.74 23.24
N SER A 92 -8.70 -19.62 24.01
CA SER A 92 -10.06 -19.88 23.53
C SER A 92 -10.64 -18.68 22.78
N PHE A 93 -10.16 -17.50 23.08
CA PHE A 93 -10.56 -16.23 22.44
C PHE A 93 -9.68 -15.91 21.21
N VAL A 94 -8.36 -16.10 21.33
CA VAL A 94 -7.39 -15.86 20.24
C VAL A 94 -7.41 -17.03 19.26
N ARG A 95 -7.54 -16.71 17.96
CA ARG A 95 -7.68 -17.71 16.89
C ARG A 95 -6.47 -17.67 15.95
N PRO A 96 -5.86 -18.82 15.63
CA PRO A 96 -4.74 -18.89 14.69
C PRO A 96 -5.04 -18.28 13.32
N GLU A 97 -6.26 -18.49 12.80
CA GLU A 97 -6.70 -17.98 11.51
C GLU A 97 -6.76 -16.45 11.50
N ALA A 98 -7.18 -15.85 12.62
CA ALA A 98 -7.23 -14.40 12.77
C ALA A 98 -5.83 -13.80 12.82
N LEU A 99 -4.89 -14.44 13.51
CA LEU A 99 -3.49 -14.04 13.54
C LEU A 99 -2.86 -14.15 12.14
N ALA A 100 -3.09 -15.27 11.44
CA ALA A 100 -2.58 -15.49 10.09
C ALA A 100 -3.12 -14.45 9.10
N ASP A 101 -4.42 -14.15 9.13
CA ASP A 101 -5.05 -13.13 8.30
C ASP A 101 -4.48 -11.73 8.58
N SER A 102 -4.31 -11.37 9.85
CA SER A 102 -3.73 -10.09 10.24
C SER A 102 -2.26 -9.97 9.81
N ALA A 103 -1.48 -11.04 9.95
CA ALA A 103 -0.09 -11.10 9.48
C ALA A 103 0.00 -10.97 7.95
N ALA A 104 -0.86 -11.67 7.20
CA ALA A 104 -0.92 -11.57 5.75
C ALA A 104 -1.22 -10.14 5.29
N LYS A 105 -2.21 -9.48 5.88
CA LYS A 105 -2.55 -8.08 5.57
C LYS A 105 -1.39 -7.12 5.87
N CYS A 106 -0.70 -7.33 6.99
CA CYS A 106 0.47 -6.55 7.36
C CYS A 106 1.60 -6.70 6.32
N LEU A 107 1.94 -7.94 5.95
CA LEU A 107 2.97 -8.23 4.95
C LEU A 107 2.61 -7.68 3.58
N THR A 108 1.35 -7.79 3.17
CA THR A 108 0.87 -7.22 1.90
C THR A 108 0.99 -5.69 1.90
N ALA A 109 0.66 -5.02 3.01
CA ALA A 109 0.81 -3.57 3.11
C ALA A 109 2.28 -3.14 3.01
N PHE A 110 3.20 -3.88 3.63
CA PHE A 110 4.64 -3.61 3.51
C PHE A 110 5.16 -3.90 2.11
N ASP A 111 4.72 -4.97 1.47
CA ASP A 111 5.07 -5.27 0.08
C ASP A 111 4.61 -4.15 -0.88
N ILE A 112 3.42 -3.61 -0.69
CA ILE A 112 2.96 -2.44 -1.43
C ILE A 112 3.89 -1.24 -1.19
N LEU A 113 4.22 -0.93 0.07
CA LEU A 113 5.10 0.20 0.40
C LEU A 113 6.50 0.08 -0.21
N GLU A 114 7.06 -1.13 -0.25
CA GLU A 114 8.37 -1.40 -0.85
C GLU A 114 8.37 -1.25 -2.38
N ARG A 115 7.26 -1.59 -3.03
CA ARG A 115 7.12 -1.59 -4.50
C ARG A 115 6.39 -0.37 -5.05
N ASN A 116 5.78 0.45 -4.20
CA ASN A 116 5.10 1.65 -4.63
C ASN A 116 6.10 2.72 -5.04
N ALA A 117 6.02 3.16 -6.27
CA ALA A 117 6.93 4.13 -6.86
C ALA A 117 6.20 5.11 -7.78
N VAL A 118 6.84 6.24 -8.05
CA VAL A 118 6.37 7.25 -8.98
C VAL A 118 7.26 7.23 -10.21
N TYR A 119 6.64 7.15 -11.39
CA TYR A 119 7.35 7.07 -12.66
C TYR A 119 7.07 8.26 -13.57
N LEU A 120 7.98 8.47 -14.52
CA LEU A 120 7.83 9.41 -15.63
C LEU A 120 7.75 8.64 -16.93
N ASN A 121 6.72 8.91 -17.72
CA ASN A 121 6.60 8.42 -19.08
C ASN A 121 7.60 9.16 -19.98
N LEU A 122 8.45 8.41 -20.70
CA LEU A 122 9.46 8.95 -21.60
C LEU A 122 8.89 9.35 -22.98
N ASN A 123 7.64 8.96 -23.26
CA ASN A 123 6.89 9.36 -24.45
C ASN A 123 5.56 10.01 -24.06
N PRO A 124 5.59 11.20 -23.41
CA PRO A 124 4.40 11.77 -22.76
C PRO A 124 3.38 12.35 -23.74
N LYS A 125 3.70 12.38 -25.04
CA LYS A 125 2.82 12.88 -26.11
C LYS A 125 2.32 11.71 -26.93
N CYS A 126 1.03 11.47 -26.88
CA CYS A 126 0.37 10.33 -27.50
C CYS A 126 0.85 8.96 -26.94
N GLU A 127 0.28 7.89 -27.47
CA GLU A 127 0.62 6.53 -27.06
C GLU A 127 1.79 5.99 -27.88
N PRO A 128 2.81 5.39 -27.27
CA PRO A 128 3.86 4.70 -27.99
C PRO A 128 3.29 3.44 -28.65
N GLN A 129 3.87 3.04 -29.80
CA GLN A 129 3.44 1.81 -30.50
C GLN A 129 3.82 0.56 -29.69
N LEU A 130 2.93 0.12 -28.80
CA LEU A 130 3.14 -1.02 -27.91
C LEU A 130 3.26 -2.34 -28.66
N GLY A 131 2.47 -2.54 -29.74
CA GLY A 131 2.53 -3.73 -30.58
C GLY A 131 3.91 -3.97 -31.22
N LYS A 132 4.60 -2.92 -31.69
CA LYS A 132 5.97 -3.04 -32.22
C LYS A 132 7.02 -3.44 -31.16
N ARG A 133 6.67 -3.34 -29.90
CA ARG A 133 7.51 -3.70 -28.76
C ARG A 133 7.16 -5.05 -28.14
N GLY A 134 6.16 -5.76 -28.71
CA GLY A 134 5.68 -7.02 -28.16
C GLY A 134 4.94 -6.88 -26.82
N LEU A 135 4.48 -5.66 -26.50
CA LEU A 135 3.71 -5.37 -25.28
C LEU A 135 2.20 -5.39 -25.49
N TYR A 136 1.77 -5.59 -26.73
CA TYR A 136 0.39 -5.46 -27.16
C TYR A 136 0.14 -6.37 -28.35
N GLU A 137 -0.75 -7.31 -28.21
CA GLU A 137 -1.06 -8.27 -29.29
C GLU A 137 -2.10 -7.77 -30.30
N GLY A 138 -2.68 -6.59 -30.01
CA GLY A 138 -3.68 -5.98 -30.88
C GLY A 138 -5.11 -6.43 -30.61
N MET A 139 -6.06 -5.60 -31.02
CA MET A 139 -7.48 -5.89 -30.92
C MET A 139 -7.96 -6.64 -32.18
N ASP A 140 -7.67 -7.91 -32.31
CA ASP A 140 -8.24 -8.76 -33.35
C ASP A 140 -9.76 -8.92 -33.14
N GLY A 141 -10.53 -7.85 -33.41
CA GLY A 141 -11.96 -7.84 -33.31
C GLY A 141 -12.59 -7.98 -31.92
N GLN A 142 -11.80 -7.86 -30.85
CA GLN A 142 -12.29 -7.90 -29.48
C GLN A 142 -12.87 -6.54 -29.06
N ALA A 143 -14.05 -6.56 -28.43
CA ALA A 143 -14.72 -5.35 -27.94
C ALA A 143 -14.05 -4.73 -26.71
N GLN A 144 -13.19 -5.46 -26.01
CA GLN A 144 -12.48 -5.03 -24.81
C GLN A 144 -11.02 -5.47 -24.85
N LEU A 145 -10.14 -4.60 -24.38
CA LEU A 145 -8.72 -4.91 -24.20
C LEU A 145 -8.53 -5.99 -23.12
N PRO A 146 -7.57 -6.92 -23.29
CA PRO A 146 -7.12 -7.77 -22.21
C PRO A 146 -6.73 -6.96 -20.99
N HIS A 147 -7.01 -7.49 -19.81
CA HIS A 147 -6.82 -6.77 -18.53
C HIS A 147 -5.38 -6.27 -18.33
N HIS A 148 -4.37 -7.04 -18.74
CA HIS A 148 -2.96 -6.65 -18.64
C HIS A 148 -2.58 -5.52 -19.60
N GLU A 149 -3.12 -5.49 -20.81
CA GLU A 149 -2.90 -4.42 -21.80
C GLU A 149 -3.53 -3.11 -21.31
N TYR A 150 -4.73 -3.20 -20.75
CA TYR A 150 -5.38 -2.04 -20.15
C TYR A 150 -4.59 -1.45 -18.98
N ALA A 151 -3.93 -2.30 -18.18
CA ALA A 151 -3.02 -1.85 -17.13
C ALA A 151 -1.82 -1.07 -17.68
N LEU A 152 -1.24 -1.49 -18.84
CA LEU A 152 -0.16 -0.75 -19.50
C LEU A 152 -0.60 0.68 -19.88
N LEU A 153 -1.82 0.83 -20.41
CA LEU A 153 -2.37 2.14 -20.78
C LEU A 153 -2.58 3.02 -19.55
N TRP A 154 -3.11 2.47 -18.46
CA TRP A 154 -3.25 3.20 -17.20
C TRP A 154 -1.92 3.69 -16.66
N VAL A 155 -0.89 2.83 -16.64
CA VAL A 155 0.44 3.20 -16.17
C VAL A 155 1.07 4.26 -17.06
N LEU A 156 1.02 4.10 -18.40
CA LEU A 156 1.57 5.11 -19.33
C LEU A 156 0.88 6.47 -19.15
N ASN A 157 -0.44 6.48 -18.99
CA ASN A 157 -1.20 7.72 -18.91
C ASN A 157 -0.95 8.50 -17.61
N LEU A 158 -0.79 7.78 -16.49
CA LEU A 158 -0.62 8.40 -15.17
C LEU A 158 0.83 8.44 -14.67
N SER A 159 1.80 7.96 -15.44
CA SER A 159 3.23 8.14 -15.15
C SER A 159 3.68 9.56 -15.50
N ASP A 160 3.15 10.55 -14.77
CA ASP A 160 3.39 11.99 -14.97
C ASP A 160 4.35 12.57 -13.91
N GLY A 161 4.95 11.72 -13.08
CA GLY A 161 5.82 12.13 -11.98
C GLY A 161 5.09 12.58 -10.72
N ARG A 162 3.77 12.38 -10.64
CA ARG A 162 2.91 12.79 -9.51
C ARG A 162 2.11 11.63 -8.92
N HIS A 163 1.66 10.70 -9.77
CA HIS A 163 0.89 9.55 -9.38
C HIS A 163 1.81 8.37 -9.08
N SER A 164 1.65 7.78 -7.90
CA SER A 164 2.30 6.52 -7.55
C SER A 164 1.57 5.32 -8.18
N LEU A 165 2.19 4.15 -8.18
CA LEU A 165 1.52 2.93 -8.64
C LEU A 165 0.26 2.61 -7.83
N LEU A 166 0.24 2.96 -6.54
CA LEU A 166 -0.94 2.80 -5.70
C LEU A 166 -2.07 3.75 -6.11
N ASP A 167 -1.74 5.01 -6.48
CA ASP A 167 -2.73 5.93 -7.05
C ASP A 167 -3.35 5.38 -8.32
N ILE A 168 -2.52 4.77 -9.17
CA ILE A 168 -2.96 4.17 -10.42
C ILE A 168 -3.85 2.96 -10.16
N ALA A 169 -3.47 2.07 -9.24
CA ALA A 169 -4.24 0.89 -8.87
C ALA A 169 -5.63 1.25 -8.34
N GLU A 170 -5.69 2.22 -7.43
CA GLU A 170 -6.95 2.72 -6.88
C GLU A 170 -7.85 3.32 -7.96
N ARG A 171 -7.28 4.12 -8.86
CA ARG A 171 -8.03 4.81 -9.90
C ARG A 171 -8.49 3.89 -11.03
N ALA A 172 -7.68 2.90 -11.37
CA ALA A 172 -7.98 1.90 -12.39
C ALA A 172 -8.94 0.82 -11.90
N ASP A 173 -9.18 0.73 -10.59
CA ASP A 173 -9.86 -0.38 -9.92
C ASP A 173 -9.23 -1.74 -10.29
N MET A 174 -7.89 -1.77 -10.27
CA MET A 174 -7.06 -2.94 -10.57
C MET A 174 -6.20 -3.29 -9.38
N SER A 175 -5.80 -4.58 -9.25
CA SER A 175 -4.88 -4.97 -8.20
C SER A 175 -3.54 -4.25 -8.34
N PHE A 176 -2.92 -3.89 -7.20
CA PHE A 176 -1.60 -3.27 -7.17
C PHE A 176 -0.56 -4.11 -7.91
N ASP A 177 -0.64 -5.44 -7.78
CA ASP A 177 0.27 -6.36 -8.47
C ASP A 177 0.13 -6.30 -10.00
N THR A 178 -1.09 -6.15 -10.52
CA THR A 178 -1.34 -5.98 -11.97
C THR A 178 -0.68 -4.68 -12.47
N ILE A 179 -0.89 -3.58 -11.77
CA ILE A 179 -0.31 -2.27 -12.12
C ILE A 179 1.22 -2.30 -11.99
N HIS A 180 1.74 -2.91 -10.93
CA HIS A 180 3.19 -3.05 -10.74
C HIS A 180 3.83 -3.87 -11.87
N ARG A 181 3.25 -5.00 -12.26
CA ARG A 181 3.74 -5.81 -13.38
C ARG A 181 3.73 -5.03 -14.70
N ALA A 182 2.68 -4.26 -14.96
CA ALA A 182 2.61 -3.38 -16.12
C ALA A 182 3.73 -2.34 -16.11
N ALA A 183 3.99 -1.71 -14.96
CA ALA A 183 5.09 -0.76 -14.82
C ALA A 183 6.45 -1.40 -15.06
N GLN A 184 6.70 -2.60 -14.53
CA GLN A 184 7.95 -3.34 -14.77
C GLN A 184 8.14 -3.67 -16.26
N ALA A 185 7.09 -4.10 -16.96
CA ALA A 185 7.14 -4.34 -18.39
C ALA A 185 7.49 -3.07 -19.17
N LEU A 186 6.88 -1.94 -18.85
CA LEU A 186 7.16 -0.65 -19.49
C LEU A 186 8.58 -0.14 -19.19
N LEU A 187 9.09 -0.35 -17.98
CA LEU A 187 10.48 -0.06 -17.61
C LEU A 187 11.46 -0.88 -18.44
N ALA A 188 11.23 -2.19 -18.55
CA ALA A 188 12.08 -3.09 -19.34
C ALA A 188 12.17 -2.69 -20.81
N HIS A 189 11.14 -2.02 -21.35
CA HIS A 189 11.11 -1.52 -22.73
C HIS A 189 11.52 -0.06 -22.87
N GLY A 190 12.07 0.56 -21.83
CA GLY A 190 12.56 1.94 -21.86
C GLY A 190 11.46 2.99 -22.08
N LEU A 191 10.23 2.71 -21.67
CA LEU A 191 9.08 3.61 -21.77
C LEU A 191 8.85 4.45 -20.51
N LEU A 192 9.38 4.00 -19.38
CA LEU A 192 9.33 4.68 -18.09
C LEU A 192 10.73 4.89 -17.50
N ARG A 193 10.84 5.85 -16.61
CA ARG A 193 11.96 5.95 -15.65
C ARG A 193 11.42 6.34 -14.27
N PRO A 194 12.11 6.01 -13.17
CA PRO A 194 11.76 6.54 -11.84
C PRO A 194 11.76 8.07 -11.84
N SER A 195 10.92 8.67 -11.00
CA SER A 195 10.99 10.12 -10.77
C SER A 195 12.26 10.47 -9.98
N ALA A 196 12.71 11.74 -10.06
CA ALA A 196 13.96 12.18 -9.40
C ALA A 196 13.90 12.04 -7.85
N ASP A 197 12.72 12.09 -7.26
CA ASP A 197 12.54 11.91 -5.82
C ASP A 197 12.71 10.43 -5.43
N GLU A 198 12.28 9.50 -6.27
CA GLU A 198 12.51 8.07 -6.10
C GLU A 198 13.98 7.70 -6.28
N GLU A 199 14.69 8.28 -7.26
CA GLU A 199 16.13 8.07 -7.44
C GLU A 199 16.94 8.49 -6.21
N ARG A 200 16.57 9.59 -5.55
CA ARG A 200 17.19 10.04 -4.30
C ARG A 200 16.89 9.11 -3.10
N SER A 201 15.74 8.48 -3.09
CA SER A 201 15.35 7.55 -2.03
C SER A 201 16.01 6.17 -2.17
N ALA A 202 16.32 5.75 -3.39
CA ALA A 202 16.95 4.47 -3.70
C ALA A 202 18.48 4.45 -3.50
N ILE A 203 19.14 5.61 -3.40
CA ILE A 203 20.58 5.67 -3.14
C ILE A 203 20.81 5.41 -1.65
N PRO A 204 21.39 4.25 -1.24
CA PRO A 204 21.78 4.06 0.14
C PRO A 204 22.76 5.15 0.52
N ALA A 205 22.56 5.82 1.65
CA ALA A 205 23.52 6.77 2.18
C ALA A 205 24.85 6.04 2.35
N LEU A 206 25.77 6.22 1.41
CA LEU A 206 27.15 5.78 1.52
C LEU A 206 27.70 6.35 2.84
N SER A 207 27.99 5.44 3.77
CA SER A 207 28.59 5.75 5.05
C SER A 207 29.93 6.45 4.82
N LEU A 208 29.96 7.75 4.97
CA LEU A 208 31.20 8.47 5.21
C LEU A 208 31.64 8.13 6.65
N HIS A 209 32.39 7.06 6.80
CA HIS A 209 33.28 6.90 7.94
C HIS A 209 34.43 7.91 7.78
N ARG A 210 34.42 8.90 8.62
CA ARG A 210 35.61 9.60 9.11
C ARG A 210 35.56 9.70 10.62
#